data_8f3a243c2dc81291b506470d45ed36f7
#
_entry.id   8f3a243c2dc81291b506470d45ed36f7
#
_cell.length_a   1.000
_cell.length_b   1.000
_cell.length_c   1.000
_cell.angle_alpha   90.00
_cell.angle_beta   90.00
_cell.angle_gamma   90.00
#
_symmetry.space_group_name_H-M   'P 1'
#
loop_
_entity.id
_entity.type
_entity.pdbx_description
1 polymer ?
#
loop_
_entity_poly.entity_id
_entity_poly.type
_entity_poly.pdbx_seq_one_letter_code
_entity_poly.pdbx_strand_id
1 'polypeptide(L)'
;MGKRTRATVLASGLALAAGLLSACSFSTADAICNTGEDPVIAVGSTAGACVKSGEAAPKGYLRYPAGKVPQHVGDKWDTYWESHTLDKNGKIVPAS
;
A
#
# COMPACT_ATOMS: atom_id res chain seq x y z
N MET A 1 -18.90 33.33 -32.06
CA MET A 1 -18.81 33.36 -31.65
C MET A 1 -18.58 33.19 -31.19
N GLY A 2 -18.24 33.01 -30.95
CA GLY A 2 -17.91 33.04 -30.19
C GLY A 2 -17.46 32.56 -30.03
N LYS A 3 -17.38 32.58 -30.14
CA LYS A 3 -17.02 32.28 -29.79
C LYS A 3 -16.44 32.08 -29.38
N ARG A 4 -16.24 32.28 -29.35
CA ARG A 4 -15.71 32.17 -28.75
C ARG A 4 -15.36 31.89 -28.16
N THR A 5 -15.27 32.01 -27.94
CA THR A 5 -15.05 31.80 -27.17
C THR A 5 -14.88 31.06 -26.79
N ARG A 6 -14.80 30.76 -26.67
CA ARG A 6 -14.61 30.06 -26.06
C ARG A 6 -13.87 29.60 -25.81
N ALA A 7 -13.77 29.51 -26.23
CA ALA A 7 -12.88 28.98 -25.93
C ALA A 7 -12.11 29.03 -25.03
N THR A 8 -12.07 29.41 -24.94
CA THR A 8 -11.36 29.48 -24.14
C THR A 8 -11.36 28.96 -23.14
N VAL A 9 -11.64 28.66 -22.99
CA VAL A 9 -11.67 28.24 -22.14
C VAL A 9 -11.16 27.30 -21.74
N LEU A 10 -11.16 26.98 -21.89
CA LEU A 10 -10.73 26.13 -21.49
C LEU A 10 -9.61 25.82 -21.18
N ALA A 11 -9.21 25.73 -21.55
CA ALA A 11 -7.84 25.52 -21.51
C ALA A 11 -7.20 25.65 -20.20
N SER A 12 -7.54 26.58 -19.60
CA SER A 12 -6.92 26.90 -18.36
C SER A 12 -6.97 25.79 -17.34
N GLY A 13 -8.00 25.06 -17.35
CA GLY A 13 -8.12 24.06 -16.33
C GLY A 13 -7.08 22.97 -16.43
N LEU A 14 -6.56 22.79 -17.56
CA LEU A 14 -5.65 21.69 -17.73
C LEU A 14 -4.38 21.82 -16.96
N ALA A 15 -3.87 22.97 -16.90
CA ALA A 15 -2.64 23.16 -16.21
C ALA A 15 -2.76 22.78 -14.76
N LEU A 16 -3.89 23.03 -14.22
CA LEU A 16 -4.06 22.74 -12.83
C LEU A 16 -4.01 21.28 -12.53
N ALA A 17 -4.60 20.50 -13.38
CA ALA A 17 -4.60 19.08 -13.16
C ALA A 17 -3.18 18.54 -13.12
N ALA A 18 -2.36 18.99 -13.97
CA ALA A 18 -1.00 18.50 -13.98
C ALA A 18 -0.27 18.83 -12.69
N GLY A 19 -0.50 19.99 -12.18
CA GLY A 19 0.14 20.36 -10.94
C GLY A 19 -0.27 19.48 -9.80
N LEU A 20 -1.51 19.14 -9.74
CA LEU A 20 -1.96 18.30 -8.65
C LEU A 20 -1.34 16.93 -8.68
N LEU A 21 -1.19 16.37 -9.84
CA LEU A 21 -0.57 15.08 -9.92
C LEU A 21 0.86 15.11 -9.44
N SER A 22 1.56 16.13 -9.78
CA SER A 22 2.92 16.24 -9.31
C SER A 22 3.01 16.28 -7.81
N ALA A 23 2.12 16.98 -7.20
CA ALA A 23 2.14 17.07 -5.77
C ALA A 23 1.95 15.70 -5.14
N CYS A 24 1.09 14.90 -5.68
CA CYS A 24 0.87 13.57 -5.13
C CYS A 24 2.10 12.71 -5.22
N SER A 25 2.89 12.89 -6.23
CA SER A 25 4.03 12.01 -6.41
C SER A 25 5.12 12.23 -5.39
N PHE A 26 5.06 13.30 -4.65
CA PHE A 26 6.06 13.53 -3.62
C PHE A 26 5.66 13.02 -2.28
N SER A 27 4.49 12.50 -2.16
CA SER A 27 4.06 12.05 -0.86
C SER A 27 4.98 10.98 -0.36
N THR A 28 5.06 10.86 0.91
CA THR A 28 5.71 9.71 1.49
C THR A 28 4.97 8.47 1.02
N ALA A 29 5.64 7.35 1.06
CA ALA A 29 5.01 6.11 0.67
C ALA A 29 3.75 5.88 1.48
N ASP A 30 2.77 5.26 0.85
CA ASP A 30 1.51 4.96 1.50
C ASP A 30 1.70 3.96 2.63
N ALA A 31 0.91 4.11 3.66
CA ALA A 31 0.88 3.13 4.72
C ALA A 31 0.34 1.80 4.18
N ILE A 32 0.86 0.71 4.70
CA ILE A 32 0.40 -0.62 4.31
C ILE A 32 -1.06 -0.80 4.73
N CYS A 33 -1.40 -0.34 5.95
CA CYS A 33 -2.75 -0.45 6.47
C CYS A 33 -3.19 0.91 7.00
N ASN A 34 -4.49 1.09 7.15
CA ASN A 34 -5.03 2.32 7.69
C ASN A 34 -4.77 2.40 9.19
N THR A 35 -4.90 3.60 9.74
CA THR A 35 -4.82 3.78 11.18
C THR A 35 -5.84 2.88 11.86
N GLY A 36 -5.40 2.17 12.87
CA GLY A 36 -6.26 1.24 13.59
C GLY A 36 -6.30 -0.15 13.00
N GLU A 37 -5.47 -0.41 12.00
CA GLU A 37 -5.37 -1.73 11.39
C GLU A 37 -3.95 -2.23 11.45
N ASP A 38 -3.80 -3.53 11.46
CA ASP A 38 -2.49 -4.17 11.45
C ASP A 38 -2.37 -5.07 10.23
N PRO A 39 -1.18 -5.15 9.64
CA PRO A 39 -0.98 -6.03 8.49
C PRO A 39 -0.81 -7.48 8.91
N VAL A 40 -1.27 -8.38 8.06
CA VAL A 40 -1.06 -9.82 8.22
C VAL A 40 -0.63 -10.38 6.87
N ILE A 41 -0.04 -11.57 6.88
CA ILE A 41 0.46 -12.20 5.66
C ILE A 41 -0.17 -13.58 5.51
N ALA A 42 -0.51 -13.94 4.29
CA ALA A 42 -1.05 -15.26 4.00
C ALA A 42 0.05 -16.30 4.16
N VAL A 43 -0.28 -17.40 4.78
CA VAL A 43 0.67 -18.50 4.95
C VAL A 43 1.04 -19.06 3.59
N GLY A 44 2.33 -19.16 3.34
CA GLY A 44 2.84 -19.74 2.09
C GLY A 44 2.76 -18.83 0.88
N SER A 45 2.44 -17.56 1.07
CA SER A 45 2.24 -16.63 -0.03
C SER A 45 2.79 -15.27 0.35
N THR A 46 3.01 -14.41 -0.63
CA THR A 46 3.41 -13.04 -0.36
C THR A 46 2.21 -12.08 -0.25
N ALA A 47 1.00 -12.60 -0.34
CA ALA A 47 -0.19 -11.77 -0.24
C ALA A 47 -0.39 -11.27 1.18
N GLY A 48 -0.78 -10.03 1.30
CA GLY A 48 -1.06 -9.43 2.60
C GLY A 48 -2.49 -8.98 2.72
N ALA A 49 -2.89 -8.66 3.95
CA ALA A 49 -4.20 -8.11 4.23
C ALA A 49 -4.08 -7.24 5.47
N CYS A 50 -5.12 -6.52 5.78
CA CYS A 50 -5.16 -5.67 6.96
C CYS A 50 -6.34 -6.10 7.83
N VAL A 51 -6.12 -6.14 9.14
CA VAL A 51 -7.18 -6.48 10.09
C VAL A 51 -7.20 -5.43 11.18
N LYS A 52 -8.30 -5.28 11.85
CA LYS A 52 -8.39 -4.31 12.94
C LYS A 52 -7.36 -4.66 14.02
N SER A 53 -6.76 -3.63 14.56
CA SER A 53 -5.80 -3.80 15.64
C SER A 53 -6.47 -4.53 16.79
N GLY A 54 -5.80 -5.53 17.30
CA GLY A 54 -6.33 -6.33 18.40
C GLY A 54 -7.15 -7.53 17.99
N GLU A 55 -7.49 -7.65 16.71
CA GLU A 55 -8.22 -8.83 16.26
C GLU A 55 -7.25 -9.90 15.80
N ALA A 56 -7.69 -11.14 15.90
CA ALA A 56 -6.87 -12.26 15.46
C ALA A 56 -6.75 -12.24 13.94
N ALA A 57 -5.64 -12.77 13.45
CA ALA A 57 -5.47 -12.93 12.02
C ALA A 57 -6.52 -13.90 11.49
N PRO A 58 -7.08 -13.65 10.30
CA PRO A 58 -8.07 -14.57 9.74
C PRO A 58 -7.45 -15.93 9.45
N LYS A 59 -8.28 -16.92 9.25
CA LYS A 59 -7.81 -18.24 8.90
C LYS A 59 -6.95 -18.17 7.66
N GLY A 60 -5.80 -18.81 7.69
CA GLY A 60 -4.86 -18.81 6.57
C GLY A 60 -3.89 -17.67 6.58
N TYR A 61 -3.97 -16.78 7.57
CA TYR A 61 -3.07 -15.63 7.70
C TYR A 61 -2.39 -15.66 9.06
N LEU A 62 -1.25 -15.01 9.12
CA LEU A 62 -0.53 -14.84 10.39
C LEU A 62 -0.09 -13.39 10.48
N ARG A 63 0.12 -12.91 11.71
CA ARG A 63 0.73 -11.63 11.91
C ARG A 63 2.20 -11.73 11.57
N TYR A 64 2.76 -10.65 11.06
CA TYR A 64 4.19 -10.61 10.78
C TYR A 64 4.97 -10.73 12.09
N PRO A 65 6.16 -11.33 12.04
CA PRO A 65 7.00 -11.39 13.23
C PRO A 65 7.31 -10.00 13.77
N ALA A 66 7.43 -9.88 15.07
CA ALA A 66 7.76 -8.61 15.70
C ALA A 66 9.07 -8.08 15.14
N GLY A 67 9.12 -6.79 14.89
CA GLY A 67 10.30 -6.16 14.34
C GLY A 67 10.46 -6.32 12.84
N LYS A 68 9.56 -7.03 12.19
CA LYS A 68 9.63 -7.26 10.74
C LYS A 68 8.33 -6.90 10.06
N VAL A 69 7.59 -5.99 10.63
CA VAL A 69 6.26 -5.59 10.16
C VAL A 69 6.42 -4.47 9.12
N PRO A 70 5.91 -4.65 7.91
CA PRO A 70 5.95 -3.56 6.94
C PRO A 70 5.01 -2.44 7.38
N GLN A 71 5.46 -1.21 7.25
CA GLN A 71 4.70 -0.04 7.67
C GLN A 71 4.22 0.77 6.47
N HIS A 72 5.07 0.86 5.44
CA HIS A 72 4.77 1.65 4.26
C HIS A 72 5.14 0.87 3.02
N VAL A 73 4.43 1.14 1.94
CA VAL A 73 4.71 0.51 0.66
C VAL A 73 6.14 0.83 0.25
N GLY A 74 6.92 -0.19 -0.05
CA GLY A 74 8.29 -0.03 -0.51
C GLY A 74 9.32 0.09 0.60
N ASP A 75 8.94 0.01 1.86
CA ASP A 75 9.93 0.08 2.91
C ASP A 75 10.71 -1.24 3.00
N LYS A 76 11.66 -1.30 3.93
CA LYS A 76 12.55 -2.43 4.07
C LYS A 76 11.79 -3.74 4.22
N TRP A 77 10.79 -3.76 5.08
CA TRP A 77 10.07 -4.99 5.34
C TRP A 77 9.05 -5.33 4.27
N ASP A 78 8.44 -4.33 3.65
CA ASP A 78 7.57 -4.58 2.53
C ASP A 78 8.35 -5.27 1.41
N THR A 79 9.55 -4.78 1.12
CA THR A 79 10.42 -5.38 0.13
C THR A 79 10.86 -6.77 0.53
N TYR A 80 11.20 -6.97 1.80
CA TYR A 80 11.63 -8.26 2.31
C TYR A 80 10.57 -9.33 2.05
N TRP A 81 9.31 -9.01 2.32
CA TRP A 81 8.23 -9.97 2.20
C TRP A 81 7.79 -10.22 0.76
N GLU A 82 8.40 -9.55 -0.21
CA GLU A 82 8.18 -9.89 -1.61
C GLU A 82 8.82 -11.22 -1.99
N SER A 83 9.81 -11.65 -1.24
CA SER A 83 10.51 -12.89 -1.52
C SER A 83 10.53 -13.85 -0.34
N HIS A 84 9.77 -13.57 0.70
CA HIS A 84 9.69 -14.41 1.89
C HIS A 84 8.24 -14.54 2.32
N THR A 85 7.95 -15.61 3.03
CA THR A 85 6.63 -15.82 3.59
C THR A 85 6.78 -16.56 4.92
N LEU A 86 5.66 -16.91 5.53
CA LEU A 86 5.65 -17.70 6.74
C LEU A 86 5.02 -19.04 6.44
N ASP A 87 5.53 -20.09 7.07
CA ASP A 87 4.84 -21.36 7.00
C ASP A 87 3.76 -21.39 8.10
N LYS A 88 3.03 -22.48 8.18
CA LYS A 88 1.91 -22.57 9.11
C LYS A 88 2.33 -22.48 10.56
N ASN A 89 3.61 -22.66 10.85
CA ASN A 89 4.13 -22.55 12.21
C ASN A 89 4.72 -21.18 12.49
N GLY A 90 4.62 -20.27 11.54
CA GLY A 90 5.15 -18.92 11.69
C GLY A 90 6.63 -18.79 11.41
N LYS A 91 7.23 -19.81 10.80
CA LYS A 91 8.64 -19.76 10.48
C LYS A 91 8.83 -19.07 9.13
N ILE A 92 9.84 -18.22 9.05
CA ILE A 92 10.14 -17.51 7.81
C ILE A 92 10.77 -18.48 6.83
N VAL A 93 10.21 -18.54 5.64
CA VAL A 93 10.69 -19.39 4.57
C VAL A 93 10.70 -18.60 3.26
N PRO A 94 11.49 -19.00 2.27
CA PRO A 94 11.45 -18.32 0.98
C PRO A 94 10.08 -18.47 0.33
N ALA A 95 9.61 -17.42 -0.33
CA ALA A 95 8.39 -17.50 -1.12
C ALA A 95 8.74 -18.12 -2.46
N SER A 96 7.84 -18.92 -2.97
CA SER A 96 8.07 -19.58 -4.25
C SER A 96 7.45 -18.84 -5.42
#